data_14edb5b05a7a85d4f7748819d19e4bab
#
_entry.id   14edb5b05a7a85d4f7748819d19e4bab
#
_cell.length_a   1.000
_cell.length_b   1.000
_cell.length_c   1.000
_cell.angle_alpha   90.00
_cell.angle_beta   90.00
_cell.angle_gamma   90.00
#
_symmetry.space_group_name_H-M   'P 1'
#
loop_
_entity.id
_entity.type
_entity.pdbx_description
1 polymer ?
#
loop_
_entity_poly.entity_id
_entity_poly.type
_entity_poly.pdbx_seq_one_letter_code
_entity_poly.pdbx_strand_id
1 'polypeptide(L)'
;VTTYGFEYALYQAGSSKQLVLVTTLVYPGSPAEKAGLKRGNLIVGLNNEPITTDNYQQLPTLASAELMVQTHSSQKVVKMQAVSMYEDPVVLDSIYRWENKKVGYLFYNKFNPLSCEKLISVCKRFKNEGVSELILDLRYNSGGNSKVHQLLASMLAPEENVARNDVYLKRVHNKDYEEELRQKGEPLEQLLQPQLELTIEGNKYDYDVSDANIGITKLYALVSGKTASASEAILIGLRPYLDIEIIGETTRGK
;
A
#
# COMPACT_ATOMS: atom_id res chain seq x y z
N VAL A 1 3.17 -15.51 -3.52
CA VAL A 1 2.54 -15.64 -4.85
C VAL A 1 3.57 -16.00 -5.90
N THR A 2 3.16 -16.66 -7.00
CA THR A 2 4.02 -16.84 -8.18
C THR A 2 3.90 -15.58 -9.04
N THR A 3 5.02 -14.90 -9.31
CA THR A 3 5.02 -13.58 -9.90
C THR A 3 6.33 -13.26 -10.60
N TYR A 4 6.32 -12.25 -11.46
CA TYR A 4 7.52 -11.61 -11.98
C TYR A 4 8.04 -10.48 -11.07
N GLY A 5 7.23 -10.03 -10.10
CA GLY A 5 7.56 -9.00 -9.12
C GLY A 5 7.57 -7.59 -9.69
N PHE A 6 6.56 -7.24 -10.48
CA PHE A 6 6.30 -5.87 -10.89
C PHE A 6 4.81 -5.59 -11.04
N GLU A 7 4.45 -4.31 -10.95
CA GLU A 7 3.10 -3.82 -11.19
C GLU A 7 3.08 -2.85 -12.38
N TYR A 8 1.91 -2.73 -12.99
CA TYR A 8 1.71 -1.87 -14.15
C TYR A 8 0.34 -1.18 -14.16
N ALA A 9 0.26 -0.09 -14.88
CA ALA A 9 -0.98 0.55 -15.28
C ALA A 9 -1.23 0.31 -16.77
N LEU A 10 -2.51 0.11 -17.13
CA LEU A 10 -2.95 -0.09 -18.50
C LEU A 10 -3.32 1.25 -19.13
N TYR A 11 -2.81 1.49 -20.33
CA TYR A 11 -3.20 2.61 -21.17
C TYR A 11 -3.56 2.12 -22.56
N GLN A 12 -4.65 2.65 -23.09
CA GLN A 12 -5.10 2.37 -24.45
C GLN A 12 -4.64 3.49 -25.38
N ALA A 13 -4.00 3.13 -26.49
CA ALA A 13 -3.57 4.09 -27.49
C ALA A 13 -4.73 4.40 -28.46
N GLY A 14 -5.45 5.48 -28.20
CA GLY A 14 -6.59 5.88 -29.04
C GLY A 14 -7.76 4.90 -28.99
N SER A 15 -8.42 4.67 -30.13
CA SER A 15 -9.54 3.73 -30.28
C SER A 15 -9.12 2.32 -30.71
N SER A 16 -7.81 2.05 -30.81
CA SER A 16 -7.27 0.74 -31.19
C SER A 16 -7.41 -0.28 -30.05
N LYS A 17 -7.38 -1.59 -30.39
CA LYS A 17 -7.27 -2.64 -29.37
C LYS A 17 -5.87 -2.67 -28.70
N GLN A 18 -4.94 -1.87 -29.18
CA GLN A 18 -3.54 -1.86 -28.71
C GLN A 18 -3.44 -1.23 -27.33
N LEU A 19 -2.76 -1.91 -26.43
CA LEU A 19 -2.51 -1.47 -25.07
C LEU A 19 -1.03 -1.23 -24.83
N VAL A 20 -0.73 -0.34 -23.91
CA VAL A 20 0.59 -0.14 -23.36
C VAL A 20 0.53 -0.36 -21.85
N LEU A 21 1.41 -1.22 -21.31
CA LEU A 21 1.54 -1.37 -19.87
C LEU A 21 2.67 -0.45 -19.40
N VAL A 22 2.35 0.48 -18.52
CA VAL A 22 3.35 1.35 -17.89
C VAL A 22 3.76 0.73 -16.56
N THR A 23 5.01 0.32 -16.43
CA THR A 23 5.54 -0.24 -15.18
C THR A 23 5.45 0.80 -14.07
N THR A 24 4.68 0.53 -13.03
CA THR A 24 4.45 1.44 -11.88
C THR A 24 5.34 1.12 -10.70
N LEU A 25 5.66 -0.17 -10.50
CA LEU A 25 6.50 -0.66 -9.43
C LEU A 25 7.29 -1.87 -9.89
N VAL A 26 8.52 -2.01 -9.40
CA VAL A 26 9.34 -3.22 -9.52
C VAL A 26 9.81 -3.56 -8.11
N TYR A 27 9.50 -4.78 -7.67
CA TYR A 27 9.86 -5.24 -6.33
C TYR A 27 11.35 -5.61 -6.26
N PRO A 28 12.06 -5.22 -5.19
CA PRO A 28 13.46 -5.59 -4.99
C PRO A 28 13.67 -7.10 -4.99
N GLY A 29 14.76 -7.56 -5.59
CA GLY A 29 15.13 -8.97 -5.68
C GLY A 29 14.30 -9.79 -6.69
N SER A 30 13.32 -9.18 -7.34
CA SER A 30 12.40 -9.84 -8.27
C SER A 30 13.05 -10.23 -9.61
N PRO A 31 12.44 -11.18 -10.36
CA PRO A 31 12.83 -11.44 -11.75
C PRO A 31 12.80 -10.19 -12.63
N ALA A 32 11.80 -9.31 -12.44
CA ALA A 32 11.69 -8.06 -13.19
C ALA A 32 12.87 -7.12 -12.94
N GLU A 33 13.28 -6.96 -11.67
CA GLU A 33 14.45 -6.15 -11.33
C GLU A 33 15.72 -6.74 -11.94
N LYS A 34 15.95 -8.06 -11.78
CA LYS A 34 17.11 -8.77 -12.34
C LYS A 34 17.20 -8.68 -13.87
N ALA A 35 16.03 -8.67 -14.53
CA ALA A 35 15.94 -8.48 -15.98
C ALA A 35 16.08 -7.00 -16.41
N GLY A 36 16.24 -6.07 -15.46
CA GLY A 36 16.46 -4.66 -15.72
C GLY A 36 15.21 -3.89 -16.11
N LEU A 37 14.03 -4.38 -15.73
CA LEU A 37 12.78 -3.60 -15.81
C LEU A 37 12.82 -2.49 -14.77
N LYS A 38 12.31 -1.32 -15.12
CA LYS A 38 12.31 -0.15 -14.25
C LYS A 38 10.94 0.53 -14.28
N ARG A 39 10.59 1.21 -13.20
CA ARG A 39 9.42 2.11 -13.17
C ARG A 39 9.48 3.09 -14.34
N GLY A 40 8.34 3.30 -14.99
CA GLY A 40 8.21 4.15 -16.17
C GLY A 40 8.55 3.47 -17.50
N ASN A 41 9.03 2.22 -17.50
CA ASN A 41 9.17 1.48 -18.73
C ASN A 41 7.80 1.20 -19.35
N LEU A 42 7.72 1.33 -20.67
CA LEU A 42 6.53 1.04 -21.44
C LEU A 42 6.65 -0.36 -22.02
N ILE A 43 5.74 -1.26 -21.67
CA ILE A 43 5.69 -2.61 -22.21
C ILE A 43 4.67 -2.60 -23.34
N VAL A 44 5.13 -2.84 -24.57
CA VAL A 44 4.35 -2.74 -25.80
C VAL A 44 4.13 -4.08 -26.49
N GLY A 45 4.83 -5.13 -26.04
CA GLY A 45 4.68 -6.49 -26.59
C GLY A 45 4.87 -7.56 -25.53
N LEU A 46 4.23 -8.70 -25.77
CA LEU A 46 4.27 -9.93 -24.98
C LEU A 46 4.49 -11.11 -25.93
N ASN A 47 5.57 -11.88 -25.72
CA ASN A 47 5.91 -13.08 -26.49
C ASN A 47 5.90 -12.85 -28.02
N ASN A 48 6.59 -11.78 -28.46
CA ASN A 48 6.71 -11.32 -29.86
C ASN A 48 5.41 -10.76 -30.49
N GLU A 49 4.33 -10.62 -29.73
CA GLU A 49 3.08 -10.02 -30.20
C GLU A 49 2.82 -8.68 -29.53
N PRO A 50 2.16 -7.72 -30.19
CA PRO A 50 1.70 -6.48 -29.53
C PRO A 50 0.76 -6.81 -28.38
N ILE A 51 0.83 -6.00 -27.30
CA ILE A 51 -0.16 -6.11 -26.21
C ILE A 51 -1.49 -5.51 -26.65
N THR A 52 -2.55 -6.27 -26.41
CA THR A 52 -3.91 -5.93 -26.78
C THR A 52 -4.88 -6.22 -25.63
N THR A 53 -6.14 -5.77 -25.79
CA THR A 53 -7.23 -6.13 -24.88
C THR A 53 -7.46 -7.64 -24.78
N ASP A 54 -7.03 -8.40 -25.76
CA ASP A 54 -7.28 -9.84 -25.85
C ASP A 54 -6.19 -10.70 -25.19
N ASN A 55 -4.96 -10.17 -25.03
CA ASN A 55 -3.82 -10.95 -24.52
C ASN A 55 -3.17 -10.44 -23.21
N TYR A 56 -3.40 -9.19 -22.78
CA TYR A 56 -2.70 -8.63 -21.61
C TYR A 56 -2.96 -9.40 -20.30
N GLN A 57 -4.14 -10.02 -20.17
CA GLN A 57 -4.53 -10.80 -18.99
C GLN A 57 -3.77 -12.13 -18.87
N GLN A 58 -3.09 -12.56 -19.93
CA GLN A 58 -2.28 -13.77 -19.88
C GLN A 58 -0.97 -13.56 -19.12
N LEU A 59 -0.43 -12.34 -19.12
CA LEU A 59 0.87 -12.03 -18.51
C LEU A 59 1.02 -12.58 -17.08
N PRO A 60 0.11 -12.35 -16.13
CA PRO A 60 0.26 -12.85 -14.77
C PRO A 60 0.10 -14.38 -14.63
N THR A 61 -0.34 -15.07 -15.67
CA THR A 61 -0.57 -16.52 -15.64
C THR A 61 0.56 -17.34 -16.28
N LEU A 62 1.45 -16.69 -17.02
CA LEU A 62 2.55 -17.37 -17.71
C LEU A 62 3.70 -17.69 -16.75
N ALA A 63 4.28 -18.89 -16.87
CA ALA A 63 5.48 -19.27 -16.13
C ALA A 63 6.73 -18.51 -16.60
N SER A 64 6.76 -18.10 -17.87
CA SER A 64 7.80 -17.25 -18.46
C SER A 64 7.19 -16.27 -19.45
N ALA A 65 7.80 -15.10 -19.58
CA ALA A 65 7.39 -14.07 -20.53
C ALA A 65 8.58 -13.37 -21.18
N GLU A 66 8.44 -13.05 -22.45
CA GLU A 66 9.30 -12.12 -23.18
C GLU A 66 8.54 -10.81 -23.38
N LEU A 67 9.01 -9.74 -22.74
CA LEU A 67 8.39 -8.43 -22.83
C LEU A 67 9.16 -7.53 -23.77
N MET A 68 8.49 -6.94 -24.74
CA MET A 68 9.05 -5.86 -25.55
C MET A 68 8.89 -4.55 -24.80
N VAL A 69 10.00 -4.00 -24.35
CA VAL A 69 10.07 -2.80 -23.51
C VAL A 69 10.59 -1.62 -24.31
N GLN A 70 9.78 -0.58 -24.41
CA GLN A 70 10.15 0.70 -24.99
C GLN A 70 10.70 1.60 -23.88
N THR A 71 11.90 2.12 -24.06
CA THR A 71 12.49 3.17 -23.24
C THR A 71 12.51 4.49 -24.03
N HIS A 72 12.96 5.58 -23.44
CA HIS A 72 13.06 6.87 -24.14
C HIS A 72 13.93 6.83 -25.40
N SER A 73 14.95 5.97 -25.42
CA SER A 73 15.99 5.94 -26.48
C SER A 73 16.07 4.64 -27.24
N SER A 74 15.42 3.57 -26.77
CA SER A 74 15.59 2.24 -27.37
C SER A 74 14.42 1.32 -27.08
N GLN A 75 14.33 0.26 -27.86
CA GLN A 75 13.46 -0.89 -27.60
C GLN A 75 14.32 -2.10 -27.27
N LYS A 76 13.95 -2.85 -26.26
CA LYS A 76 14.64 -4.08 -25.84
C LYS A 76 13.67 -5.18 -25.50
N VAL A 77 14.11 -6.42 -25.63
CA VAL A 77 13.38 -7.59 -25.15
C VAL A 77 13.89 -7.94 -23.74
N VAL A 78 12.97 -8.10 -22.83
CA VAL A 78 13.21 -8.49 -21.42
C VAL A 78 12.58 -9.86 -21.21
N LYS A 79 13.42 -10.86 -20.87
CA LYS A 79 12.97 -12.24 -20.62
C LYS A 79 12.94 -12.50 -19.14
N MET A 80 11.85 -13.08 -18.64
CA MET A 80 11.65 -13.36 -17.23
C MET A 80 10.98 -14.70 -17.02
N GLN A 81 11.28 -15.32 -15.87
CA GLN A 81 10.56 -16.46 -15.33
C GLN A 81 9.87 -16.05 -14.03
N ALA A 82 8.61 -16.42 -13.88
CA ALA A 82 7.87 -16.21 -12.66
C ALA A 82 8.43 -17.09 -11.54
N VAL A 83 8.54 -16.54 -10.36
CA VAL A 83 9.02 -17.24 -9.16
C VAL A 83 8.03 -17.10 -8.01
N SER A 84 8.05 -18.03 -7.07
CA SER A 84 7.34 -17.85 -5.80
C SER A 84 8.12 -16.85 -4.94
N MET A 85 7.53 -15.69 -4.67
CA MET A 85 8.13 -14.68 -3.79
C MET A 85 7.06 -13.91 -3.01
N TYR A 86 7.47 -13.33 -1.89
CA TYR A 86 6.68 -12.35 -1.17
C TYR A 86 6.94 -10.96 -1.77
N GLU A 87 5.89 -10.35 -2.26
CA GLU A 87 5.90 -8.95 -2.70
C GLU A 87 5.64 -8.07 -1.48
N ASP A 88 6.73 -7.57 -0.86
CA ASP A 88 6.62 -6.79 0.37
C ASP A 88 5.92 -5.45 0.10
N PRO A 89 4.75 -5.21 0.72
CA PRO A 89 4.02 -3.96 0.53
C PRO A 89 4.75 -2.73 1.09
N VAL A 90 5.68 -2.90 2.03
CA VAL A 90 6.59 -1.86 2.49
C VAL A 90 7.74 -1.75 1.49
N VAL A 91 7.47 -1.02 0.42
CA VAL A 91 8.37 -0.94 -0.75
C VAL A 91 9.63 -0.14 -0.46
N LEU A 92 9.48 0.95 0.26
CA LEU A 92 10.58 1.83 0.63
C LEU A 92 10.25 2.57 1.93
N ASP A 93 11.23 2.64 2.80
CA ASP A 93 11.19 3.48 3.98
C ASP A 93 12.51 4.24 4.13
N SER A 94 12.44 5.51 4.52
CA SER A 94 13.60 6.39 4.67
C SER A 94 13.35 7.47 5.71
N ILE A 95 14.45 8.09 6.19
CA ILE A 95 14.37 9.25 7.08
C ILE A 95 15.15 10.38 6.42
N TYR A 96 14.48 11.51 6.25
CA TYR A 96 15.06 12.74 5.74
C TYR A 96 15.24 13.76 6.87
N ARG A 97 16.25 14.59 6.76
CA ARG A 97 16.43 15.75 7.63
C ARG A 97 16.04 17.00 6.86
N TRP A 98 15.09 17.72 7.40
CA TRP A 98 14.65 18.99 6.86
C TRP A 98 14.66 20.04 7.96
N GLU A 99 15.55 21.03 7.85
CA GLU A 99 15.82 22.00 8.92
C GLU A 99 16.15 21.28 10.24
N ASN A 100 15.36 21.50 11.28
CA ASN A 100 15.53 20.88 12.61
C ASN A 100 14.65 19.66 12.83
N LYS A 101 13.98 19.15 11.78
CA LYS A 101 13.04 18.03 11.87
C LYS A 101 13.57 16.78 11.18
N LYS A 102 13.15 15.64 11.67
CA LYS A 102 13.28 14.36 10.97
C LYS A 102 11.94 13.97 10.41
N VAL A 103 11.89 13.77 9.10
CA VAL A 103 10.70 13.40 8.34
C VAL A 103 10.87 11.96 7.87
N GLY A 104 9.99 11.07 8.32
CA GLY A 104 9.90 9.71 7.81
C GLY A 104 9.27 9.71 6.42
N TYR A 105 9.69 8.78 5.58
CA TYR A 105 9.03 8.46 4.32
C TYR A 105 8.70 6.98 4.32
N LEU A 106 7.45 6.65 4.05
CA LEU A 106 6.97 5.28 3.94
C LEU A 106 6.16 5.11 2.65
N PHE A 107 6.72 4.39 1.67
CA PHE A 107 5.96 3.94 0.51
C PHE A 107 5.33 2.59 0.82
N TYR A 108 4.01 2.59 0.99
CA TYR A 108 3.23 1.43 1.38
C TYR A 108 2.17 1.12 0.32
N ASN A 109 2.32 -0.05 -0.32
CA ASN A 109 1.58 -0.38 -1.54
C ASN A 109 0.28 -1.15 -1.32
N LYS A 110 0.13 -1.84 -0.18
CA LYS A 110 -1.07 -2.63 0.13
C LYS A 110 -1.20 -2.92 1.62
N PHE A 111 -2.39 -2.78 2.18
CA PHE A 111 -2.68 -3.18 3.57
C PHE A 111 -2.81 -4.70 3.67
N ASN A 112 -1.66 -5.38 3.71
CA ASN A 112 -1.54 -6.84 3.78
C ASN A 112 -1.19 -7.28 5.21
N PRO A 113 -1.93 -8.23 5.81
CA PRO A 113 -1.63 -8.73 7.16
C PRO A 113 -0.19 -9.24 7.35
N LEU A 114 0.41 -9.83 6.33
CA LEU A 114 1.79 -10.31 6.38
C LEU A 114 2.84 -9.18 6.50
N SER A 115 2.46 -7.92 6.31
CA SER A 115 3.36 -6.77 6.46
C SER A 115 3.38 -6.15 7.86
N CYS A 116 2.58 -6.64 8.80
CA CYS A 116 2.44 -6.03 10.14
C CYS A 116 3.77 -5.93 10.88
N GLU A 117 4.56 -7.01 10.92
CA GLU A 117 5.87 -7.00 11.58
C GLU A 117 6.84 -6.00 10.96
N LYS A 118 6.84 -5.91 9.62
CA LYS A 118 7.68 -4.94 8.91
C LYS A 118 7.25 -3.50 9.20
N LEU A 119 5.94 -3.21 9.21
CA LEU A 119 5.41 -1.89 9.59
C LEU A 119 5.81 -1.53 11.02
N ILE A 120 5.66 -2.45 11.97
CA ILE A 120 6.06 -2.26 13.37
C ILE A 120 7.57 -1.96 13.46
N SER A 121 8.39 -2.73 12.76
CA SER A 121 9.85 -2.53 12.73
C SER A 121 10.22 -1.15 12.18
N VAL A 122 9.59 -0.71 11.09
CA VAL A 122 9.82 0.61 10.50
C VAL A 122 9.39 1.72 11.45
N CYS A 123 8.21 1.60 12.07
CA CYS A 123 7.71 2.58 13.02
C CYS A 123 8.58 2.67 14.29
N LYS A 124 9.03 1.52 14.84
CA LYS A 124 10.01 1.50 15.94
C LYS A 124 11.29 2.24 15.57
N ARG A 125 11.82 2.01 14.37
CA ARG A 125 13.01 2.73 13.90
C ARG A 125 12.75 4.22 13.76
N PHE A 126 11.61 4.63 13.20
CA PHE A 126 11.23 6.04 13.10
C PHE A 126 11.11 6.70 14.47
N LYS A 127 10.48 6.04 15.44
CA LYS A 127 10.40 6.51 16.84
C LYS A 127 11.78 6.69 17.43
N ASN A 128 12.64 5.68 17.37
CA ASN A 128 13.99 5.71 17.94
C ASN A 128 14.87 6.79 17.31
N GLU A 129 14.65 7.08 16.04
CA GLU A 129 15.35 8.16 15.35
C GLU A 129 14.75 9.56 15.62
N GLY A 130 13.62 9.64 16.31
CA GLY A 130 12.95 10.91 16.62
C GLY A 130 12.27 11.54 15.39
N VAL A 131 11.68 10.72 14.54
CA VAL A 131 10.80 11.20 13.46
C VAL A 131 9.57 11.87 14.07
N SER A 132 9.25 13.07 13.63
CA SER A 132 8.09 13.85 14.12
C SER A 132 7.05 14.11 13.05
N GLU A 133 7.38 13.95 11.80
CA GLU A 133 6.50 14.11 10.64
C GLU A 133 6.67 12.93 9.68
N LEU A 134 5.62 12.56 8.97
CA LEU A 134 5.64 11.41 8.05
C LEU A 134 5.11 11.80 6.67
N ILE A 135 5.81 11.37 5.64
CA ILE A 135 5.28 11.29 4.27
C ILE A 135 4.83 9.83 4.05
N LEU A 136 3.52 9.62 3.95
CA LEU A 136 2.94 8.32 3.65
C LEU A 136 2.53 8.27 2.18
N ASP A 137 3.25 7.47 1.39
CA ASP A 137 2.99 7.34 -0.04
C ASP A 137 2.02 6.18 -0.31
N LEU A 138 0.79 6.54 -0.64
CA LEU A 138 -0.33 5.65 -0.94
C LEU A 138 -0.76 5.74 -2.41
N ARG A 139 0.04 6.34 -3.30
CA ARG A 139 -0.34 6.59 -4.71
C ARG A 139 -0.74 5.35 -5.48
N TYR A 140 -0.24 4.18 -5.12
CA TYR A 140 -0.59 2.91 -5.76
C TYR A 140 -1.36 1.97 -4.84
N ASN A 141 -1.68 2.38 -3.62
CA ASN A 141 -2.32 1.55 -2.61
C ASN A 141 -3.85 1.55 -2.76
N SER A 142 -4.40 0.47 -3.26
CA SER A 142 -5.85 0.29 -3.42
C SER A 142 -6.57 -0.16 -2.15
N GLY A 143 -5.89 -0.16 -1.00
CA GLY A 143 -6.46 -0.59 0.28
C GLY A 143 -6.01 -1.98 0.72
N GLY A 144 -6.89 -2.68 1.41
CA GLY A 144 -6.64 -4.02 1.93
C GLY A 144 -7.34 -4.27 3.27
N ASN A 145 -6.65 -4.95 4.18
CA ASN A 145 -7.21 -5.42 5.45
C ASN A 145 -7.45 -4.27 6.43
N SER A 146 -8.65 -4.24 7.04
CA SER A 146 -9.08 -3.18 7.96
C SER A 146 -8.30 -3.17 9.29
N LYS A 147 -7.85 -4.31 9.78
CA LYS A 147 -7.04 -4.37 10.99
C LYS A 147 -5.63 -3.82 10.77
N VAL A 148 -5.08 -3.97 9.56
CA VAL A 148 -3.74 -3.47 9.23
C VAL A 148 -3.73 -1.93 9.16
N HIS A 149 -4.75 -1.29 8.58
CA HIS A 149 -4.79 0.17 8.63
C HIS A 149 -5.07 0.70 10.04
N GLN A 150 -5.86 -0.01 10.87
CA GLN A 150 -6.04 0.31 12.28
C GLN A 150 -4.72 0.21 13.06
N LEU A 151 -3.93 -0.85 12.81
CA LEU A 151 -2.60 -1.03 13.41
C LEU A 151 -1.66 0.13 13.03
N LEU A 152 -1.58 0.48 11.76
CA LEU A 152 -0.75 1.61 11.33
C LEU A 152 -1.26 2.93 11.92
N ALA A 153 -2.57 3.15 11.97
CA ALA A 153 -3.15 4.34 12.59
C ALA A 153 -2.78 4.47 14.06
N SER A 154 -2.83 3.35 14.82
CA SER A 154 -2.41 3.34 16.23
C SER A 154 -0.93 3.62 16.44
N MET A 155 -0.08 3.33 15.45
CA MET A 155 1.34 3.70 15.50
C MET A 155 1.61 5.17 15.14
N LEU A 156 0.72 5.81 14.40
CA LEU A 156 0.88 7.19 13.94
C LEU A 156 0.19 8.22 14.85
N ALA A 157 -0.94 7.87 15.43
CA ALA A 157 -1.73 8.76 16.30
C ALA A 157 -0.96 9.19 17.56
N PRO A 158 -1.33 10.32 18.19
CA PRO A 158 -0.76 10.72 19.47
C PRO A 158 -0.90 9.63 20.53
N GLU A 159 0.13 9.41 21.32
CA GLU A 159 0.20 8.33 22.31
C GLU A 159 -0.97 8.38 23.31
N GLU A 160 -1.36 9.57 23.73
CA GLU A 160 -2.48 9.78 24.64
C GLU A 160 -3.84 9.33 24.09
N ASN A 161 -4.07 9.47 22.77
CA ASN A 161 -5.30 9.01 22.12
C ASN A 161 -5.32 7.47 22.01
N VAL A 162 -4.17 6.87 21.76
CA VAL A 162 -4.01 5.41 21.73
C VAL A 162 -4.21 4.81 23.13
N ALA A 163 -3.64 5.45 24.16
CA ALA A 163 -3.78 5.02 25.55
C ALA A 163 -5.23 5.09 26.06
N ARG A 164 -6.02 6.06 25.57
CA ARG A 164 -7.45 6.17 25.91
C ARG A 164 -8.35 5.26 25.08
N ASN A 165 -7.84 4.56 24.08
CA ASN A 165 -8.61 3.82 23.09
C ASN A 165 -9.66 4.70 22.38
N ASP A 166 -9.26 5.88 21.92
CA ASP A 166 -10.16 6.80 21.24
C ASP A 166 -10.73 6.20 19.95
N VAL A 167 -11.96 6.61 19.58
CA VAL A 167 -12.65 6.08 18.40
C VAL A 167 -11.93 6.52 17.13
N TYR A 168 -11.37 5.55 16.42
CA TYR A 168 -10.67 5.76 15.16
C TYR A 168 -11.63 5.89 13.97
N LEU A 169 -12.52 4.93 13.83
CA LEU A 169 -13.54 4.91 12.78
C LEU A 169 -14.86 4.36 13.33
N LYS A 170 -15.96 4.89 12.84
CA LYS A 170 -17.29 4.37 13.07
C LYS A 170 -17.89 3.85 11.75
N ARG A 171 -18.34 2.60 11.78
CA ARG A 171 -19.08 2.00 10.66
C ARG A 171 -20.54 2.42 10.74
N VAL A 172 -21.06 2.98 9.66
CA VAL A 172 -22.46 3.36 9.54
C VAL A 172 -23.11 2.47 8.47
N HIS A 173 -24.16 1.79 8.85
CA HIS A 173 -24.91 0.90 8.00
C HIS A 173 -26.41 1.29 7.99
N ASN A 174 -27.23 0.60 7.21
CA ASN A 174 -28.67 0.69 7.37
C ASN A 174 -29.08 0.06 8.72
N LYS A 175 -30.27 0.44 9.21
CA LYS A 175 -30.76 0.04 10.54
C LYS A 175 -30.80 -1.47 10.74
N ASP A 176 -31.26 -2.21 9.74
CA ASP A 176 -31.45 -3.66 9.85
C ASP A 176 -30.10 -4.37 9.98
N TYR A 177 -29.09 -3.93 9.22
CA TYR A 177 -27.75 -4.51 9.29
C TYR A 177 -26.99 -4.10 10.56
N GLU A 178 -27.18 -2.86 11.06
CA GLU A 178 -26.62 -2.46 12.36
C GLU A 178 -27.20 -3.31 13.49
N GLU A 179 -28.50 -3.59 13.46
CA GLU A 179 -29.15 -4.45 14.47
C GLU A 179 -28.62 -5.88 14.41
N GLU A 180 -28.43 -6.44 13.21
CA GLU A 180 -27.82 -7.76 13.01
C GLU A 180 -26.39 -7.81 13.58
N LEU A 181 -25.57 -6.78 13.33
CA LEU A 181 -24.20 -6.70 13.85
C LEU A 181 -24.19 -6.61 15.39
N ARG A 182 -25.10 -5.83 15.98
CA ARG A 182 -25.25 -5.73 17.43
C ARG A 182 -25.66 -7.06 18.05
N GLN A 183 -26.59 -7.80 17.43
CA GLN A 183 -27.00 -9.12 17.91
C GLN A 183 -25.86 -10.15 17.83
N LYS A 184 -24.95 -10.00 16.86
CA LYS A 184 -23.73 -10.82 16.74
C LYS A 184 -22.60 -10.36 17.67
N GLY A 185 -22.77 -9.24 18.39
CA GLY A 185 -21.72 -8.67 19.24
C GLY A 185 -20.57 -8.06 18.44
N GLU A 186 -20.78 -7.74 17.14
CA GLU A 186 -19.76 -7.11 16.33
C GLU A 186 -19.67 -5.61 16.58
N PRO A 187 -18.48 -5.07 16.89
CA PRO A 187 -18.32 -3.66 17.18
C PRO A 187 -18.51 -2.82 15.93
N LEU A 188 -19.30 -1.74 16.04
CA LEU A 188 -19.46 -0.73 14.99
C LEU A 188 -18.30 0.28 14.97
N GLU A 189 -17.52 0.32 16.02
CA GLU A 189 -16.39 1.24 16.18
C GLU A 189 -15.07 0.49 16.10
N GLN A 190 -14.10 1.12 15.47
CA GLN A 190 -12.70 0.74 15.54
C GLN A 190 -11.98 1.77 16.39
N LEU A 191 -11.13 1.31 17.29
CA LEU A 191 -10.43 2.16 18.26
C LEU A 191 -8.96 2.28 17.89
N LEU A 192 -8.35 3.42 18.21
CA LEU A 192 -6.90 3.51 18.35
C LEU A 192 -6.53 2.72 19.61
N GLN A 193 -5.63 1.74 19.50
CA GLN A 193 -5.29 0.93 20.66
C GLN A 193 -3.90 0.33 20.54
N PRO A 194 -3.20 0.12 21.66
CA PRO A 194 -1.82 -0.37 21.64
C PRO A 194 -1.72 -1.86 21.30
N GLN A 195 -2.80 -2.61 21.51
CA GLN A 195 -2.81 -4.05 21.25
C GLN A 195 -3.90 -4.41 20.25
N LEU A 196 -3.53 -5.16 19.21
CA LEU A 196 -4.44 -5.59 18.15
C LEU A 196 -4.27 -7.08 17.84
N GLU A 197 -5.39 -7.79 17.82
CA GLU A 197 -5.45 -9.16 17.30
C GLU A 197 -5.73 -9.12 15.81
N LEU A 198 -4.91 -9.84 15.03
CA LEU A 198 -5.14 -10.10 13.60
C LEU A 198 -5.16 -11.61 13.35
N THR A 199 -6.07 -12.04 12.47
CA THR A 199 -6.05 -13.41 11.96
C THR A 199 -5.37 -13.43 10.60
N ILE A 200 -4.31 -14.22 10.47
CA ILE A 200 -3.53 -14.39 9.24
C ILE A 200 -3.52 -15.86 8.88
N GLU A 201 -4.08 -16.23 7.73
CA GLU A 201 -4.16 -17.63 7.25
C GLU A 201 -4.74 -18.59 8.31
N GLY A 202 -5.75 -18.12 9.05
CA GLY A 202 -6.42 -18.90 10.11
C GLY A 202 -5.73 -18.89 11.48
N ASN A 203 -4.53 -18.34 11.60
CA ASN A 203 -3.81 -18.20 12.86
C ASN A 203 -4.03 -16.81 13.46
N LYS A 204 -4.17 -16.75 14.79
CA LYS A 204 -4.29 -15.48 15.53
C LYS A 204 -2.90 -14.97 15.92
N TYR A 205 -2.71 -13.69 15.73
CA TYR A 205 -1.49 -12.96 16.09
C TYR A 205 -1.87 -11.73 16.92
N ASP A 206 -1.23 -11.57 18.05
CA ASP A 206 -1.38 -10.41 18.93
C ASP A 206 -0.19 -9.48 18.72
N TYR A 207 -0.47 -8.25 18.31
CA TYR A 207 0.52 -7.21 18.09
C TYR A 207 0.43 -6.14 19.17
N ASP A 208 1.54 -5.92 19.88
CA ASP A 208 1.71 -4.75 20.76
C ASP A 208 2.50 -3.69 19.99
N VAL A 209 1.85 -2.54 19.75
CA VAL A 209 2.43 -1.43 19.00
C VAL A 209 2.87 -0.26 19.90
N SER A 210 2.84 -0.41 21.22
CA SER A 210 3.23 0.65 22.17
C SER A 210 4.63 1.19 21.89
N ASP A 211 5.60 0.30 21.69
CA ASP A 211 6.97 0.66 21.37
C ASP A 211 7.15 1.23 19.95
N ALA A 212 6.18 1.00 19.09
CA ALA A 212 6.18 1.45 17.70
C ALA A 212 5.33 2.71 17.48
N ASN A 213 4.63 3.21 18.51
CA ASN A 213 3.87 4.45 18.38
C ASN A 213 4.84 5.62 18.24
N ILE A 214 4.84 6.25 17.06
CA ILE A 214 5.70 7.39 16.72
C ILE A 214 5.10 8.67 17.29
N GLY A 215 3.75 8.77 17.32
CA GLY A 215 3.03 9.96 17.75
C GLY A 215 3.39 11.17 16.89
N ILE A 216 3.28 11.03 15.56
CA ILE A 216 3.63 12.13 14.64
C ILE A 216 2.75 13.34 14.84
N THR A 217 3.26 14.52 14.54
CA THR A 217 2.51 15.78 14.62
C THR A 217 1.87 16.15 13.29
N LYS A 218 2.46 15.72 12.17
CA LYS A 218 1.97 16.01 10.82
C LYS A 218 2.16 14.84 9.88
N LEU A 219 1.13 14.59 9.07
CA LEU A 219 1.11 13.56 8.03
C LEU A 219 0.94 14.21 6.66
N TYR A 220 1.88 13.95 5.76
CA TYR A 220 1.76 14.26 4.34
C TYR A 220 1.38 12.97 3.60
N ALA A 221 0.19 12.93 3.03
CA ALA A 221 -0.30 11.76 2.30
C ALA A 221 -0.20 11.99 0.79
N LEU A 222 0.64 11.19 0.14
CA LEU A 222 0.71 11.19 -1.32
C LEU A 222 -0.34 10.23 -1.87
N VAL A 223 -1.27 10.72 -2.67
CA VAL A 223 -2.43 9.97 -3.17
C VAL A 223 -2.61 10.09 -4.67
N SER A 224 -3.36 9.17 -5.26
CA SER A 224 -3.76 9.20 -6.68
C SER A 224 -5.15 8.60 -6.86
N GLY A 225 -5.69 8.60 -8.07
CA GLY A 225 -6.95 7.92 -8.40
C GLY A 225 -6.96 6.40 -8.16
N LYS A 226 -5.82 5.79 -7.81
CA LYS A 226 -5.71 4.39 -7.38
C LYS A 226 -5.83 4.21 -5.87
N THR A 227 -5.61 5.27 -5.09
CA THR A 227 -5.74 5.26 -3.63
C THR A 227 -7.19 4.99 -3.24
N ALA A 228 -7.45 3.91 -2.47
CA ALA A 228 -8.82 3.46 -2.20
C ALA A 228 -8.97 2.75 -0.85
N SER A 229 -10.21 2.66 -0.35
CA SER A 229 -10.60 1.77 0.76
C SER A 229 -9.77 1.99 2.04
N ALA A 230 -9.02 1.01 2.53
CA ALA A 230 -8.18 1.12 3.73
C ALA A 230 -7.22 2.32 3.68
N SER A 231 -6.74 2.71 2.49
CA SER A 231 -5.90 3.90 2.31
C SER A 231 -6.68 5.19 2.54
N GLU A 232 -7.95 5.24 2.16
CA GLU A 232 -8.82 6.41 2.44
C GLU A 232 -9.26 6.40 3.90
N ALA A 233 -9.55 5.21 4.44
CA ALA A 233 -9.96 5.02 5.83
C ALA A 233 -8.91 5.52 6.82
N ILE A 234 -7.61 5.24 6.61
CA ILE A 234 -6.55 5.72 7.51
C ILE A 234 -6.45 7.25 7.50
N LEU A 235 -6.62 7.89 6.35
CA LEU A 235 -6.58 9.34 6.25
C LEU A 235 -7.78 10.00 6.95
N ILE A 236 -8.98 9.44 6.75
CA ILE A 236 -10.20 9.94 7.37
C ILE A 236 -10.16 9.72 8.89
N GLY A 237 -9.76 8.53 9.32
CA GLY A 237 -9.75 8.16 10.74
C GLY A 237 -8.71 8.92 11.56
N LEU A 238 -7.59 9.33 10.96
CA LEU A 238 -6.56 10.11 11.65
C LEU A 238 -6.80 11.63 11.62
N ARG A 239 -7.70 12.14 10.77
CA ARG A 239 -7.98 13.60 10.69
C ARG A 239 -8.35 14.27 12.03
N PRO A 240 -9.11 13.65 12.94
CA PRO A 240 -9.40 14.25 14.23
C PRO A 240 -8.18 14.40 15.15
N TYR A 241 -7.10 13.69 14.86
CA TYR A 241 -5.95 13.54 15.75
C TYR A 241 -4.67 14.16 15.21
N LEU A 242 -4.56 14.33 13.88
CA LEU A 242 -3.35 14.78 13.20
C LEU A 242 -3.65 15.92 12.22
N ASP A 243 -2.67 16.80 12.03
CA ASP A 243 -2.64 17.67 10.86
C ASP A 243 -2.28 16.81 9.63
N ILE A 244 -3.22 16.68 8.70
CA ILE A 244 -3.04 15.85 7.49
C ILE A 244 -3.11 16.72 6.25
N GLU A 245 -2.03 16.75 5.50
CA GLU A 245 -1.94 17.37 4.19
C GLU A 245 -2.00 16.31 3.10
N ILE A 246 -3.03 16.36 2.25
CA ILE A 246 -3.22 15.42 1.13
C ILE A 246 -2.68 16.05 -0.14
N ILE A 247 -1.74 15.35 -0.79
CA ILE A 247 -1.02 15.82 -1.98
C ILE A 247 -1.22 14.82 -3.11
N GLY A 248 -1.74 15.30 -4.25
CA GLY A 248 -1.92 14.47 -5.44
C GLY A 248 -3.28 14.64 -6.10
N GLU A 249 -3.87 13.55 -6.55
CA GLU A 249 -5.15 13.52 -7.26
C GLU A 249 -6.30 13.11 -6.33
N THR A 250 -7.54 13.30 -6.76
CA THR A 250 -8.72 12.77 -6.08
C THR A 250 -8.60 11.24 -5.95
N THR A 251 -8.80 10.73 -4.74
CA THR A 251 -8.82 9.29 -4.47
C THR A 251 -10.05 8.62 -5.05
N ARG A 252 -10.08 7.29 -5.04
CA ARG A 252 -11.13 6.52 -5.74
C ARG A 252 -12.53 6.69 -5.14
N GLY A 253 -12.67 6.96 -3.84
CA GLY A 253 -13.96 7.10 -3.16
C GLY A 253 -14.67 5.74 -2.97
N LYS A 254 -13.99 4.75 -2.43
CA LYS A 254 -14.52 3.41 -2.20
C LYS A 254 -14.62 3.09 -0.72
#